data_fe4b2ef812d2f17d7b2a667450cec9a8
#
_entry.id   fe4b2ef812d2f17d7b2a667450cec9a8
#
_cell.length_a   1.000
_cell.length_b   1.000
_cell.length_c   1.000
_cell.angle_alpha   90.00
_cell.angle_beta   90.00
_cell.angle_gamma   90.00
#
_symmetry.space_group_name_H-M   'P 1'
#
loop_
_entity.id
_entity.type
_entity.pdbx_description
1 polymer ?
#
loop_
_entity_poly.entity_id
_entity_poly.type
_entity_poly.pdbx_seq_one_letter_code
_entity_poly.pdbx_strand_id
1 'polypeptide(L)'
;ASDVYKRQDVNEPTHVAESIALMKLDHAVITSVDRDDLPDLGAAHWARTIREIKRLNPQTTIEVLIPDFQGRMELVDLVIDARPDIISHNMETVRRISPLVRSAANYDTSLQVIRHISEKGVKSKSGIMVGLGETPEEVETLMDDLLATGCQILTIGQYLQPSHRHYPVAAYIT
;
A
#
# COMPACT_ATOMS: atom_id res chain seq x y z
N ALA A 1 9.99 -0.99 13.49
CA ALA A 1 10.96 -0.03 13.05
C ALA A 1 10.71 1.29 13.74
N SER A 2 11.55 1.54 14.57
CA SER A 2 11.62 2.75 15.25
C SER A 2 11.73 3.89 14.37
N ASP A 3 10.87 4.70 14.24
CA ASP A 3 11.55 5.80 13.91
C ASP A 3 10.99 6.99 14.45
N VAL A 4 11.74 7.46 15.21
CA VAL A 4 11.85 8.84 15.52
C VAL A 4 10.81 9.62 14.73
N TYR A 5 9.69 9.88 15.36
CA TYR A 5 8.59 10.68 14.83
C TYR A 5 9.16 11.99 14.31
N LYS A 6 9.53 11.99 13.05
CA LYS A 6 10.07 13.18 12.40
C LYS A 6 8.93 14.16 12.22
N ARG A 7 9.17 15.39 12.58
CA ARG A 7 8.29 16.49 12.27
C ARG A 7 8.01 16.45 10.75
N GLN A 8 6.74 16.42 10.36
CA GLN A 8 6.34 16.37 8.96
C GLN A 8 6.92 17.57 8.22
N ASP A 9 7.67 17.34 7.13
CA ASP A 9 8.15 18.40 6.27
C ASP A 9 7.00 18.91 5.40
N VAL A 10 6.64 20.15 5.57
CA VAL A 10 5.56 20.79 4.81
C VAL A 10 5.88 20.91 3.32
N ASN A 11 7.15 20.87 2.94
CA ASN A 11 7.63 20.99 1.57
C ASN A 11 7.85 19.62 0.89
N GLU A 12 7.73 18.51 1.63
CA GLU A 12 7.93 17.18 1.07
C GLU A 12 7.07 16.91 -0.19
N PRO A 13 5.77 17.30 -0.27
CA PRO A 13 4.99 17.14 -1.49
C PRO A 13 5.64 17.80 -2.71
N THR A 14 6.18 18.98 -2.56
CA THR A 14 6.88 19.70 -3.64
C THR A 14 8.18 19.02 -4.03
N HIS A 15 8.99 18.64 -3.03
CA HIS A 15 10.26 17.93 -3.28
C HIS A 15 10.08 16.59 -3.97
N VAL A 16 9.02 15.84 -3.62
CA VAL A 16 8.67 14.58 -4.31
C VAL A 16 8.28 14.85 -5.75
N ALA A 17 7.42 15.84 -6.00
CA ALA A 17 6.99 16.20 -7.34
C ALA A 17 8.15 16.68 -8.23
N GLU A 18 9.05 17.50 -7.70
CA GLU A 18 10.27 17.96 -8.39
C GLU A 18 11.22 16.80 -8.70
N SER A 19 11.38 15.86 -7.78
CA SER A 19 12.20 14.67 -7.99
C SER A 19 11.69 13.81 -9.14
N ILE A 20 10.37 13.59 -9.22
CA ILE A 20 9.73 12.87 -10.33
C ILE A 20 9.96 13.60 -11.64
N ALA A 21 9.80 14.93 -11.67
CA ALA A 21 10.06 15.74 -12.85
C ALA A 21 11.51 15.66 -13.32
N LEU A 22 12.45 15.73 -12.37
CA LEU A 22 13.88 15.61 -12.66
C LEU A 22 14.24 14.26 -13.26
N MET A 23 13.66 13.19 -12.73
CA MET A 23 13.85 11.82 -13.23
C MET A 23 13.12 11.53 -14.54
N LYS A 24 12.19 12.39 -14.97
CA LYS A 24 11.36 12.25 -16.18
C LYS A 24 10.65 10.90 -16.24
N LEU A 25 9.98 10.53 -15.15
CA LEU A 25 9.31 9.23 -15.03
C LEU A 25 7.97 9.25 -15.77
N ASP A 26 7.70 8.18 -16.54
CA ASP A 26 6.38 7.92 -17.14
C ASP A 26 5.41 7.32 -16.11
N HIS A 27 5.96 6.60 -15.11
CA HIS A 27 5.20 5.99 -14.02
C HIS A 27 5.99 6.12 -12.70
N ALA A 28 5.31 6.52 -11.65
CA ALA A 28 5.90 6.66 -10.31
C ALA A 28 5.07 5.89 -9.28
N VAL A 29 5.75 5.05 -8.50
CA VAL A 29 5.16 4.37 -7.33
C VAL A 29 5.63 5.09 -6.08
N ILE A 30 4.69 5.58 -5.30
CA ILE A 30 4.93 6.33 -4.07
C ILE A 30 4.50 5.49 -2.88
N THR A 31 5.35 5.42 -1.88
CA THR A 31 5.05 4.79 -0.59
C THR A 31 5.44 5.72 0.56
N SER A 32 4.95 5.44 1.74
CA SER A 32 5.32 6.16 2.97
C SER A 32 5.55 5.18 4.12
N VAL A 33 6.10 5.70 5.21
CA VAL A 33 6.01 5.05 6.51
C VAL A 33 4.61 5.29 7.10
N ASP A 34 4.18 4.38 7.98
CA ASP A 34 2.93 4.57 8.72
C ASP A 34 3.07 5.76 9.69
N ARG A 35 2.00 6.53 9.80
CA ARG A 35 1.94 7.73 10.63
C ARG A 35 0.84 7.63 11.67
N ASP A 36 0.83 6.54 12.44
CA ASP A 36 -0.12 6.28 13.52
C ASP A 36 -0.05 7.34 14.64
N ASP A 37 1.00 8.16 14.65
CA ASP A 37 1.16 9.31 15.52
C ASP A 37 0.29 10.51 15.15
N LEU A 38 -0.25 10.57 13.92
CA LEU A 38 -1.07 11.67 13.44
C LEU A 38 -2.57 11.36 13.58
N PRO A 39 -3.41 12.36 13.89
CA PRO A 39 -4.86 12.16 14.01
C PRO A 39 -5.53 11.66 12.74
N ASP A 40 -4.98 12.03 11.57
CA ASP A 40 -5.45 11.63 10.24
C ASP A 40 -4.57 10.54 9.61
N LEU A 41 -3.70 9.91 10.41
CA LEU A 41 -2.78 8.84 9.96
C LEU A 41 -1.97 9.23 8.70
N GLY A 42 -1.81 10.53 8.44
CA GLY A 42 -1.08 11.08 7.30
C GLY A 42 -1.89 11.20 6.00
N ALA A 43 -3.19 10.93 6.00
CA ALA A 43 -4.01 10.93 4.79
C ALA A 43 -4.06 12.29 4.08
N ALA A 44 -4.12 13.40 4.81
CA ALA A 44 -4.08 14.73 4.23
C ALA A 44 -2.73 15.04 3.56
N HIS A 45 -1.64 14.50 4.10
CA HIS A 45 -0.31 14.64 3.49
C HIS A 45 -0.21 13.83 2.21
N TRP A 46 -0.73 12.61 2.19
CA TRP A 46 -0.89 11.80 0.99
C TRP A 46 -1.63 12.56 -0.12
N ALA A 47 -2.79 13.11 0.22
CA ALA A 47 -3.61 13.85 -0.74
C ALA A 47 -2.90 15.08 -1.33
N ARG A 48 -2.15 15.82 -0.49
CA ARG A 48 -1.33 16.97 -0.97
C ARG A 48 -0.21 16.50 -1.89
N THR A 49 0.49 15.43 -1.52
CA THR A 49 1.59 14.88 -2.32
C THR A 49 1.10 14.45 -3.71
N ILE A 50 0.01 13.72 -3.78
CA ILE A 50 -0.58 13.28 -5.06
C ILE A 50 -0.97 14.49 -5.93
N ARG A 51 -1.64 15.47 -5.35
CA ARG A 51 -2.05 16.68 -6.10
C ARG A 51 -0.86 17.46 -6.63
N GLU A 52 0.20 17.59 -5.84
CA GLU A 52 1.40 18.31 -6.24
C GLU A 52 2.17 17.55 -7.33
N ILE A 53 2.26 16.22 -7.23
CA ILE A 53 2.86 15.41 -8.30
C ILE A 53 2.08 15.58 -9.60
N LYS A 54 0.75 15.45 -9.57
CA LYS A 54 -0.09 15.63 -10.77
C LYS A 54 -0.01 17.02 -11.38
N ARG A 55 0.09 18.04 -10.52
CA ARG A 55 0.24 19.43 -10.98
C ARG A 55 1.55 19.64 -11.76
N LEU A 56 2.65 19.09 -11.25
CA LEU A 56 3.98 19.31 -11.85
C LEU A 56 4.29 18.30 -12.97
N ASN A 57 3.72 17.09 -12.88
CA ASN A 57 3.97 15.96 -13.77
C ASN A 57 2.65 15.42 -14.37
N PRO A 58 1.93 16.20 -15.19
CA PRO A 58 0.58 15.83 -15.64
C PRO A 58 0.53 14.59 -16.55
N GLN A 59 1.66 14.16 -17.09
CA GLN A 59 1.77 12.99 -17.97
C GLN A 59 2.21 11.72 -17.22
N THR A 60 2.71 11.88 -15.98
CA THR A 60 3.19 10.74 -15.20
C THR A 60 2.02 10.00 -14.55
N THR A 61 1.94 8.70 -14.76
CA THR A 61 1.01 7.83 -14.05
C THR A 61 1.46 7.66 -12.60
N ILE A 62 0.54 7.80 -11.65
CA ILE A 62 0.85 7.73 -10.22
C ILE A 62 0.18 6.52 -9.60
N GLU A 63 0.98 5.63 -9.05
CA GLU A 63 0.57 4.57 -8.14
C GLU A 63 0.94 4.98 -6.71
N VAL A 64 0.04 4.79 -5.75
CA VAL A 64 0.30 5.03 -4.34
C VAL A 64 0.08 3.76 -3.54
N LEU A 65 1.07 3.37 -2.74
CA LEU A 65 0.96 2.25 -1.79
C LEU A 65 0.66 2.82 -0.40
N ILE A 66 -0.58 2.68 0.02
CA ILE A 66 -1.11 3.29 1.24
C ILE A 66 -1.23 2.28 2.40
N PRO A 67 -1.19 2.72 3.68
CA PRO A 67 -1.57 1.91 4.82
C PRO A 67 -3.08 1.63 4.82
N ASP A 68 -3.56 0.77 5.74
CA ASP A 68 -4.99 0.50 5.89
C ASP A 68 -5.76 1.63 6.59
N PHE A 69 -5.08 2.69 7.05
CA PHE A 69 -5.63 3.78 7.85
C PHE A 69 -6.52 3.28 9.01
N GLN A 70 -6.19 2.13 9.59
CA GLN A 70 -6.94 1.49 10.68
C GLN A 70 -8.42 1.26 10.32
N GLY A 71 -8.73 1.05 9.06
CA GLY A 71 -10.09 0.85 8.54
C GLY A 71 -10.95 2.11 8.47
N ARG A 72 -10.36 3.30 8.61
CA ARG A 72 -11.07 4.58 8.53
C ARG A 72 -11.24 5.00 7.07
N MET A 73 -12.36 4.59 6.46
CA MET A 73 -12.63 4.79 5.03
C MET A 73 -12.68 6.26 4.63
N GLU A 74 -13.06 7.16 5.54
CA GLU A 74 -13.01 8.61 5.31
C GLU A 74 -11.59 9.13 5.05
N LEU A 75 -10.56 8.43 5.54
CA LEU A 75 -9.16 8.76 5.26
C LEU A 75 -8.71 8.20 3.91
N VAL A 76 -9.20 7.01 3.54
CA VAL A 76 -8.99 6.46 2.20
C VAL A 76 -9.63 7.37 1.15
N ASP A 77 -10.82 7.92 1.43
CA ASP A 77 -11.50 8.87 0.55
C ASP A 77 -10.65 10.12 0.27
N LEU A 78 -9.88 10.63 1.25
CA LEU A 78 -8.97 11.77 1.02
C LEU A 78 -7.91 11.45 -0.05
N VAL A 79 -7.41 10.21 -0.08
CA VAL A 79 -6.46 9.76 -1.09
C VAL A 79 -7.15 9.58 -2.44
N ILE A 80 -8.33 8.97 -2.45
CA ILE A 80 -9.14 8.76 -3.66
C ILE A 80 -9.47 10.11 -4.33
N ASP A 81 -9.89 11.10 -3.55
CA ASP A 81 -10.24 12.45 -4.00
C ASP A 81 -9.03 13.23 -4.58
N ALA A 82 -7.82 12.82 -4.23
CA ALA A 82 -6.61 13.36 -4.86
C ALA A 82 -6.33 12.78 -6.25
N ARG A 83 -7.08 11.74 -6.65
CA ARG A 83 -7.11 11.12 -8.00
C ARG A 83 -5.78 10.52 -8.44
N PRO A 84 -5.13 9.64 -7.66
CA PRO A 84 -4.05 8.84 -8.20
C PRO A 84 -4.61 7.90 -9.28
N ASP A 85 -3.75 7.36 -10.13
CA ASP A 85 -4.17 6.46 -11.22
C ASP A 85 -4.37 5.03 -10.71
N ILE A 86 -3.57 4.62 -9.71
CA ILE A 86 -3.65 3.32 -9.04
C ILE A 86 -3.50 3.53 -7.54
N ILE A 87 -4.32 2.85 -6.74
CA ILE A 87 -4.14 2.76 -5.29
C ILE A 87 -3.83 1.31 -4.93
N SER A 88 -2.69 1.10 -4.31
CA SER A 88 -2.23 -0.19 -3.82
C SER A 88 -2.37 -0.26 -2.30
N HIS A 89 -2.85 -1.40 -1.81
CA HIS A 89 -2.76 -1.80 -0.41
C HIS A 89 -2.45 -3.29 -0.33
N ASN A 90 -1.33 -3.65 0.30
CA ASN A 90 -0.85 -5.02 0.29
C ASN A 90 -1.55 -5.89 1.34
N MET A 91 -1.92 -7.12 0.95
CA MET A 91 -2.35 -8.17 1.87
C MET A 91 -1.16 -8.80 2.61
N GLU A 92 0.02 -8.71 2.05
CA GLU A 92 1.31 -9.26 2.47
C GLU A 92 1.35 -10.78 2.49
N THR A 93 0.35 -11.48 3.05
CA THR A 93 0.31 -12.94 3.13
C THR A 93 -1.11 -13.45 3.36
N VAL A 94 -1.25 -14.78 3.40
CA VAL A 94 -2.53 -15.48 3.62
C VAL A 94 -3.09 -15.24 5.03
N ARG A 95 -4.39 -15.43 5.19
CA ARG A 95 -5.16 -15.17 6.44
C ARG A 95 -4.53 -15.79 7.69
N ARG A 96 -4.11 -17.05 7.62
CA ARG A 96 -3.54 -17.78 8.76
C ARG A 96 -2.19 -17.20 9.22
N ILE A 97 -1.37 -16.74 8.28
CA ILE A 97 -0.02 -16.24 8.57
C ILE A 97 -0.05 -14.73 8.89
N SER A 98 -1.03 -13.99 8.38
CA SER A 98 -1.13 -12.55 8.56
C SER A 98 -0.89 -12.07 10.01
N PRO A 99 -1.50 -12.64 11.06
CA PRO A 99 -1.26 -12.20 12.44
C PRO A 99 0.17 -12.45 12.95
N LEU A 100 0.92 -13.32 12.28
CA LEU A 100 2.30 -13.68 12.68
C LEU A 100 3.34 -12.72 12.09
N VAL A 101 3.04 -12.09 10.96
CA VAL A 101 3.98 -11.23 10.21
C VAL A 101 3.56 -9.75 10.17
N ARG A 102 2.29 -9.46 10.45
CA ARG A 102 1.73 -8.10 10.47
C ARG A 102 1.29 -7.75 11.89
N SER A 103 2.03 -6.89 12.54
CA SER A 103 1.82 -6.57 13.96
C SER A 103 0.56 -5.72 14.23
N ALA A 104 0.12 -4.93 13.29
CA ALA A 104 -0.99 -3.97 13.47
C ALA A 104 -2.12 -4.12 12.44
N ALA A 105 -1.82 -4.62 11.24
CA ALA A 105 -2.80 -4.69 10.16
C ALA A 105 -3.63 -6.00 10.22
N ASN A 106 -4.92 -5.88 9.96
CA ASN A 106 -5.85 -7.00 9.97
C ASN A 106 -6.21 -7.40 8.53
N TYR A 107 -6.29 -8.72 8.27
CA TYR A 107 -6.62 -9.28 6.95
C TYR A 107 -7.95 -8.74 6.40
N ASP A 108 -9.01 -8.77 7.22
CA ASP A 108 -10.34 -8.33 6.80
C ASP A 108 -10.41 -6.81 6.60
N THR A 109 -9.70 -6.03 7.42
CA THR A 109 -9.58 -4.58 7.23
C THR A 109 -8.88 -4.26 5.90
N SER A 110 -7.82 -5.00 5.55
CA SER A 110 -7.15 -4.83 4.26
C SER A 110 -8.07 -5.12 3.08
N LEU A 111 -8.88 -6.18 3.12
CA LEU A 111 -9.88 -6.46 2.10
C LEU A 111 -10.95 -5.36 2.01
N GLN A 112 -11.39 -4.80 3.14
CA GLN A 112 -12.35 -3.69 3.16
C GLN A 112 -11.77 -2.44 2.48
N VAL A 113 -10.51 -2.08 2.76
CA VAL A 113 -9.83 -0.95 2.10
C VAL A 113 -9.76 -1.16 0.60
N ILE A 114 -9.31 -2.34 0.13
CA ILE A 114 -9.22 -2.65 -1.30
C ILE A 114 -10.59 -2.60 -1.97
N ARG A 115 -11.62 -3.14 -1.32
CA ARG A 115 -13.01 -3.09 -1.80
C ARG A 115 -13.49 -1.66 -1.93
N HIS A 116 -13.28 -0.83 -0.92
CA HIS A 116 -13.68 0.57 -0.92
C HIS A 116 -13.05 1.33 -2.08
N ILE A 117 -11.74 1.14 -2.33
CA ILE A 117 -11.04 1.72 -3.47
C ILE A 117 -11.69 1.30 -4.79
N SER A 118 -11.97 0.00 -4.95
CA SER A 118 -12.58 -0.54 -6.18
C SER A 118 -13.98 -0.02 -6.42
N GLU A 119 -14.82 0.05 -5.38
CA GLU A 119 -16.19 0.57 -5.44
C GLU A 119 -16.25 2.07 -5.79
N LYS A 120 -15.21 2.83 -5.45
CA LYS A 120 -15.05 4.24 -5.85
C LYS A 120 -14.55 4.40 -7.30
N GLY A 121 -14.33 3.30 -8.02
CA GLY A 121 -13.92 3.31 -9.42
C GLY A 121 -12.45 3.62 -9.66
N VAL A 122 -11.61 3.56 -8.63
CA VAL A 122 -10.15 3.70 -8.77
C VAL A 122 -9.55 2.31 -9.01
N LYS A 123 -8.55 2.23 -9.87
CA LYS A 123 -7.83 0.99 -10.11
C LYS A 123 -7.12 0.55 -8.84
N SER A 124 -7.53 -0.59 -8.29
CA SER A 124 -6.96 -1.15 -7.07
C SER A 124 -5.92 -2.22 -7.36
N LYS A 125 -4.88 -2.23 -6.54
CA LYS A 125 -3.79 -3.21 -6.61
C LYS A 125 -3.48 -3.75 -5.22
N SER A 126 -3.03 -5.00 -5.17
CA SER A 126 -2.51 -5.62 -3.94
C SER A 126 -1.23 -6.38 -4.21
N GLY A 127 -0.52 -6.72 -3.15
CA GLY A 127 0.69 -7.52 -3.19
C GLY A 127 0.71 -8.56 -2.07
N ILE A 128 1.30 -9.71 -2.38
CA ILE A 128 1.58 -10.75 -1.39
C ILE A 128 3.01 -11.26 -1.54
N MET A 129 3.52 -11.78 -0.45
CA MET A 129 4.77 -12.53 -0.41
C MET A 129 4.47 -14.00 -0.20
N VAL A 130 5.19 -14.86 -0.93
CA VAL A 130 5.16 -16.32 -0.77
C VAL A 130 6.47 -16.82 -0.18
N GLY A 131 6.43 -18.01 0.43
CA GLY A 131 7.59 -18.59 1.12
C GLY A 131 7.57 -18.37 2.64
N LEU A 132 6.44 -17.98 3.20
CA LEU A 132 6.20 -17.81 4.64
C LEU A 132 5.59 -19.06 5.30
N GLY A 133 5.32 -20.13 4.52
CA GLY A 133 4.72 -21.38 4.98
C GLY A 133 3.21 -21.48 4.69
N GLU A 134 2.73 -20.69 3.77
CA GLU A 134 1.40 -20.82 3.16
C GLU A 134 1.32 -22.07 2.28
N THR A 135 0.10 -22.58 2.09
CA THR A 135 -0.17 -23.62 1.09
C THR A 135 -0.69 -22.99 -0.21
N PRO A 136 -0.59 -23.72 -1.36
CA PRO A 136 -1.17 -23.23 -2.61
C PRO A 136 -2.66 -22.89 -2.50
N GLU A 137 -3.43 -23.70 -1.79
CA GLU A 137 -4.87 -23.51 -1.59
C GLU A 137 -5.18 -22.27 -0.76
N GLU A 138 -4.30 -21.91 0.19
CA GLU A 138 -4.43 -20.66 0.96
C GLU A 138 -4.16 -19.44 0.08
N VAL A 139 -3.20 -19.53 -0.85
CA VAL A 139 -2.93 -18.48 -1.84
C VAL A 139 -4.10 -18.32 -2.80
N GLU A 140 -4.65 -19.42 -3.31
CA GLU A 140 -5.84 -19.40 -4.17
C GLU A 140 -7.03 -18.78 -3.45
N THR A 141 -7.27 -19.13 -2.18
CA THR A 141 -8.33 -18.52 -1.36
C THR A 141 -8.14 -17.01 -1.22
N LEU A 142 -6.88 -16.55 -0.99
CA LEU A 142 -6.57 -15.12 -0.93
C LEU A 142 -6.84 -14.44 -2.28
N MET A 143 -6.51 -15.08 -3.40
CA MET A 143 -6.79 -14.55 -4.72
C MET A 143 -8.29 -14.40 -4.98
N ASP A 144 -9.10 -15.38 -4.55
CA ASP A 144 -10.56 -15.32 -4.61
C ASP A 144 -11.12 -14.19 -3.71
N ASP A 145 -10.59 -14.05 -2.48
CA ASP A 145 -10.95 -12.95 -1.59
C ASP A 145 -10.67 -11.58 -2.24
N LEU A 146 -9.50 -11.42 -2.89
CA LEU A 146 -9.15 -10.21 -3.62
C LEU A 146 -10.05 -9.97 -4.83
N LEU A 147 -10.31 -11.00 -5.61
CA LEU A 147 -11.20 -10.91 -6.77
C LEU A 147 -12.61 -10.44 -6.35
N ALA A 148 -13.12 -10.96 -5.22
CA ALA A 148 -14.40 -10.56 -4.66
C ALA A 148 -14.46 -9.11 -4.17
N THR A 149 -13.30 -8.44 -3.96
CA THR A 149 -13.24 -7.00 -3.68
C THR A 149 -13.26 -6.12 -4.93
N GLY A 150 -13.13 -6.71 -6.12
CA GLY A 150 -12.93 -5.97 -7.37
C GLY A 150 -11.48 -5.56 -7.61
N CYS A 151 -10.51 -6.12 -6.87
CA CYS A 151 -9.09 -5.88 -7.09
C CYS A 151 -8.68 -6.27 -8.52
N GLN A 152 -7.95 -5.39 -9.19
CA GLN A 152 -7.63 -5.55 -10.61
C GLN A 152 -6.20 -6.00 -10.88
N ILE A 153 -5.29 -5.77 -9.93
CA ILE A 153 -3.87 -6.09 -10.08
C ILE A 153 -3.38 -6.78 -8.80
N LEU A 154 -2.75 -7.93 -8.96
CA LEU A 154 -2.05 -8.63 -7.89
C LEU A 154 -0.60 -8.85 -8.27
N THR A 155 0.32 -8.53 -7.36
CA THR A 155 1.73 -8.89 -7.46
C THR A 155 2.06 -9.97 -6.44
N ILE A 156 2.82 -10.98 -6.87
CA ILE A 156 3.28 -12.08 -6.01
C ILE A 156 4.80 -12.07 -6.05
N GLY A 157 5.43 -11.97 -4.90
CA GLY A 157 6.89 -11.95 -4.77
C GLY A 157 7.39 -12.96 -3.75
N GLN A 158 8.64 -13.36 -3.85
CA GLN A 158 9.29 -14.20 -2.84
C GLN A 158 9.61 -13.40 -1.59
N TYR A 159 9.20 -13.91 -0.42
CA TYR A 159 9.63 -13.35 0.84
C TYR A 159 11.13 -13.57 1.06
N LEU A 160 11.85 -12.50 1.38
CA LEU A 160 13.25 -12.53 1.81
C LEU A 160 13.33 -11.99 3.24
N GLN A 161 13.91 -12.76 4.15
CA GLN A 161 14.02 -12.39 5.55
C GLN A 161 14.98 -11.19 5.72
N PRO A 162 14.51 -10.01 6.15
CA PRO A 162 15.36 -8.83 6.25
C PRO A 162 16.44 -8.93 7.31
N SER A 163 16.17 -9.65 8.41
CA SER A 163 17.15 -9.95 9.47
C SER A 163 16.70 -11.18 10.27
N HIS A 164 17.60 -11.77 11.05
CA HIS A 164 17.30 -12.93 11.91
C HIS A 164 16.18 -12.73 12.94
N ARG A 165 15.76 -11.49 13.16
CA ARG A 165 14.64 -11.15 14.07
C ARG A 165 13.29 -11.18 13.40
N HIS A 166 13.26 -11.19 12.06
CA HIS A 166 12.03 -11.25 11.29
C HIS A 166 11.59 -12.70 11.11
N TYR A 167 10.35 -12.87 10.64
CA TYR A 167 9.79 -14.19 10.37
C TYR A 167 10.70 -14.98 9.42
N PRO A 168 10.99 -16.25 9.70
CA PRO A 168 11.92 -17.02 8.87
C PRO A 168 11.32 -17.34 7.50
N VAL A 169 12.17 -17.47 6.48
CA VAL A 169 11.76 -18.03 5.20
C VAL A 169 11.47 -19.51 5.39
N ALA A 170 10.24 -19.94 5.07
CA ALA A 170 9.85 -21.36 5.15
C ALA A 170 10.24 -22.14 3.90
N ALA A 171 10.14 -21.50 2.72
CA ALA A 171 10.52 -22.08 1.44
C ALA A 171 10.87 -21.01 0.42
N TYR A 172 11.68 -21.37 -0.58
CA TYR A 172 11.84 -20.61 -1.80
C TYR A 172 10.96 -21.25 -2.88
N ILE A 173 9.95 -20.50 -3.30
CA ILE A 173 8.94 -20.97 -4.24
C ILE A 173 9.49 -20.83 -5.67
N THR A 174 9.37 -21.91 -6.48
CA THR A 174 9.88 -21.96 -7.87
C THR A 174 8.73 -22.13 -8.85
#